data_2c54f2fd8b9995b968315ec747015f57
#
_entry.id   2c54f2fd8b9995b968315ec747015f57
#
_cell.length_a   1.000
_cell.length_b   1.000
_cell.length_c   1.000
_cell.angle_alpha   90.00
_cell.angle_beta   90.00
_cell.angle_gamma   90.00
#
_symmetry.space_group_name_H-M   'P 1'
#
loop_
_entity.id
_entity.type
_entity.pdbx_description
1 polymer ?
#
loop_
_entity_poly.entity_id
_entity_poly.type
_entity_poly.pdbx_seq_one_letter_code
_entity_poly.pdbx_strand_id
1 'polypeptide(L)'
;PDIAAKVASAIAREIASLGFNMNFAPVADINTNAANPVIGARAYGDNPDEVSRMVAAAVTGMQNNSVSAVVKHFPGHGDTSTDSHYGAASVSHTKERLFSTELLPFIAGIKEGVDGVMTAHILTPEIPGENVPATLKPEILTGILRKELGFEGLIITDALNMGAITRHYTAEDAAVKAILAGADILLMPQDLDAAFSGIKKAYNDGLISIERIDESVERILRIKFKRGLFNDIDREDPEKVLGCSEHRELADSISKK
;
A
#
# COMPACT_ATOMS: atom_id res chain seq x y z
N PRO A 1 11.03 -0.48 -17.56
CA PRO A 1 11.47 -0.77 -16.17
C PRO A 1 12.64 0.12 -15.73
N ASP A 2 13.72 0.27 -16.54
CA ASP A 2 14.93 1.03 -16.13
C ASP A 2 14.62 2.48 -15.76
N ILE A 3 13.72 3.13 -16.50
CA ILE A 3 13.28 4.50 -16.18
C ILE A 3 12.51 4.51 -14.85
N ALA A 4 11.62 3.52 -14.61
CA ALA A 4 10.88 3.42 -13.35
C ALA A 4 11.83 3.25 -12.16
N ALA A 5 12.84 2.40 -12.28
CA ALA A 5 13.88 2.25 -11.25
C ALA A 5 14.63 3.56 -10.97
N LYS A 6 15.06 4.27 -12.03
CA LYS A 6 15.79 5.55 -11.91
C LYS A 6 14.93 6.64 -11.25
N VAL A 7 13.67 6.77 -11.67
CA VAL A 7 12.73 7.75 -11.07
C VAL A 7 12.47 7.42 -9.60
N ALA A 8 12.19 6.15 -9.29
CA ALA A 8 11.98 5.71 -7.92
C ALA A 8 13.22 5.94 -7.04
N SER A 9 14.42 5.70 -7.59
CA SER A 9 15.70 5.96 -6.92
C SER A 9 15.91 7.46 -6.66
N ALA A 10 15.66 8.32 -7.65
CA ALA A 10 15.79 9.76 -7.49
C ALA A 10 14.83 10.30 -6.42
N ILE A 11 13.56 9.90 -6.48
CA ILE A 11 12.55 10.28 -5.46
C ILE A 11 12.98 9.79 -4.08
N ALA A 12 13.40 8.52 -3.98
CA ALA A 12 13.79 7.94 -2.69
C ALA A 12 14.99 8.68 -2.09
N ARG A 13 15.99 9.02 -2.90
CA ARG A 13 17.17 9.77 -2.47
C ARG A 13 16.80 11.16 -1.97
N GLU A 14 15.91 11.85 -2.67
CA GLU A 14 15.43 13.17 -2.26
C GLU A 14 14.68 13.11 -0.92
N ILE A 15 13.70 12.22 -0.78
CA ILE A 15 12.92 12.13 0.46
C ILE A 15 13.74 11.57 1.63
N ALA A 16 14.71 10.68 1.38
CA ALA A 16 15.64 10.19 2.41
C ALA A 16 16.48 11.32 2.98
N SER A 17 16.96 12.26 2.14
CA SER A 17 17.71 13.43 2.60
C SER A 17 16.90 14.31 3.55
N LEU A 18 15.58 14.36 3.38
CA LEU A 18 14.64 15.04 4.27
C LEU A 18 14.24 14.24 5.53
N GLY A 19 14.73 13.01 5.66
CA GLY A 19 14.45 12.14 6.81
C GLY A 19 13.25 11.21 6.66
N PHE A 20 12.58 11.18 5.50
CA PHE A 20 11.55 10.18 5.25
C PHE A 20 12.17 8.80 5.02
N ASN A 21 11.53 7.78 5.56
CA ASN A 21 12.00 6.40 5.50
C ASN A 21 11.01 5.44 4.83
N MET A 22 9.85 5.92 4.41
CA MET A 22 8.81 5.15 3.72
C MET A 22 8.08 6.05 2.71
N ASN A 23 7.80 5.50 1.53
CA ASN A 23 6.99 6.13 0.50
C ASN A 23 5.83 5.21 0.12
N PHE A 24 4.61 5.75 0.08
CA PHE A 24 3.41 5.02 -0.35
C PHE A 24 3.34 4.95 -1.89
N ALA A 25 4.34 4.33 -2.47
CA ALA A 25 4.55 4.08 -3.90
C ALA A 25 5.36 2.77 -4.08
N PRO A 26 5.26 2.13 -5.26
CA PRO A 26 4.52 2.53 -6.46
C PRO A 26 3.03 2.15 -6.45
N VAL A 27 2.27 2.73 -7.40
CA VAL A 27 0.92 2.27 -7.75
C VAL A 27 1.05 0.98 -8.57
N ALA A 28 0.42 -0.09 -8.08
CA ALA A 28 0.43 -1.42 -8.69
C ALA A 28 -0.91 -1.75 -9.39
N ASP A 29 -1.85 -0.80 -9.39
CA ASP A 29 -3.13 -0.95 -10.07
C ASP A 29 -2.92 -1.01 -11.58
N ILE A 30 -3.63 -1.94 -12.24
CA ILE A 30 -3.65 -2.07 -13.70
C ILE A 30 -4.86 -1.31 -14.21
N ASN A 31 -4.67 -0.29 -15.04
CA ASN A 31 -5.74 0.58 -15.52
C ASN A 31 -6.59 -0.08 -16.61
N THR A 32 -7.23 -1.21 -16.29
CA THR A 32 -8.06 -1.98 -17.23
C THR A 32 -9.34 -1.24 -17.61
N ASN A 33 -9.81 -0.31 -16.78
CA ASN A 33 -10.91 0.58 -17.09
C ASN A 33 -10.39 1.99 -17.43
N ALA A 34 -10.38 2.34 -18.71
CA ALA A 34 -9.93 3.65 -19.18
C ALA A 34 -10.77 4.82 -18.61
N ALA A 35 -11.99 4.56 -18.15
CA ALA A 35 -12.84 5.55 -17.50
C ALA A 35 -12.66 5.63 -15.97
N ASN A 36 -11.66 4.94 -15.41
CA ASN A 36 -11.38 4.98 -13.99
C ASN A 36 -11.02 6.39 -13.51
N PRO A 37 -11.84 7.00 -12.62
CA PRO A 37 -11.64 8.41 -12.22
C PRO A 37 -10.52 8.56 -11.14
N VAL A 38 -10.07 7.46 -10.53
CA VAL A 38 -9.17 7.49 -9.38
C VAL A 38 -7.74 7.14 -9.76
N ILE A 39 -7.57 6.08 -10.53
CA ILE A 39 -6.24 5.56 -10.88
C ILE A 39 -5.73 6.23 -12.16
N GLY A 40 -6.37 6.03 -13.30
CA GLY A 40 -6.04 6.73 -14.54
C GLY A 40 -4.53 6.84 -14.80
N ALA A 41 -4.05 8.07 -14.98
CA ALA A 41 -2.64 8.38 -15.24
C ALA A 41 -1.66 8.04 -14.09
N ARG A 42 -2.14 7.61 -12.93
CA ARG A 42 -1.28 7.14 -11.83
C ARG A 42 -0.75 5.73 -12.06
N ALA A 43 -1.44 4.91 -12.87
CA ALA A 43 -0.98 3.57 -13.21
C ALA A 43 0.17 3.61 -14.21
N TYR A 44 0.99 2.58 -14.19
CA TYR A 44 2.02 2.37 -15.20
C TYR A 44 1.47 1.91 -16.56
N GLY A 45 0.20 1.52 -16.63
CA GLY A 45 -0.45 1.08 -17.85
C GLY A 45 -1.65 0.15 -17.58
N ASP A 46 -2.10 -0.49 -18.63
CA ASP A 46 -3.23 -1.43 -18.67
C ASP A 46 -2.84 -2.89 -18.93
N ASN A 47 -1.55 -3.12 -19.22
CA ASN A 47 -1.01 -4.47 -19.43
C ASN A 47 -0.41 -5.03 -18.14
N PRO A 48 -0.91 -6.18 -17.62
CA PRO A 48 -0.46 -6.76 -16.35
C PRO A 48 1.04 -7.04 -16.27
N ASP A 49 1.64 -7.56 -17.36
CA ASP A 49 3.05 -7.91 -17.40
C ASP A 49 3.95 -6.67 -17.40
N GLU A 50 3.53 -5.61 -18.10
CA GLU A 50 4.26 -4.34 -18.13
C GLU A 50 4.20 -3.66 -16.78
N VAL A 51 3.00 -3.54 -16.18
CA VAL A 51 2.82 -2.97 -14.85
C VAL A 51 3.65 -3.74 -13.81
N SER A 52 3.65 -5.08 -13.88
CA SER A 52 4.44 -5.93 -12.98
C SER A 52 5.94 -5.63 -13.07
N ARG A 53 6.50 -5.51 -14.28
CA ARG A 53 7.91 -5.15 -14.48
C ARG A 53 8.24 -3.74 -13.99
N MET A 54 7.32 -2.79 -14.18
CA MET A 54 7.51 -1.41 -13.71
C MET A 54 7.46 -1.33 -12.19
N VAL A 55 6.51 -2.03 -11.55
CA VAL A 55 6.38 -2.11 -10.09
C VAL A 55 7.62 -2.73 -9.47
N ALA A 56 8.09 -3.88 -9.98
CA ALA A 56 9.30 -4.54 -9.49
C ALA A 56 10.52 -3.60 -9.55
N ALA A 57 10.71 -2.94 -10.70
CA ALA A 57 11.81 -1.99 -10.89
C ALA A 57 11.72 -0.77 -9.95
N ALA A 58 10.52 -0.24 -9.74
CA ALA A 58 10.31 0.89 -8.82
C ALA A 58 10.55 0.51 -7.35
N VAL A 59 10.11 -0.69 -6.93
CA VAL A 59 10.38 -1.22 -5.58
C VAL A 59 11.90 -1.31 -5.36
N THR A 60 12.63 -1.93 -6.29
CA THR A 60 14.09 -2.05 -6.23
C THR A 60 14.77 -0.67 -6.16
N GLY A 61 14.37 0.26 -7.06
CA GLY A 61 14.94 1.61 -7.10
C GLY A 61 14.73 2.38 -5.79
N MET A 62 13.56 2.25 -5.18
CA MET A 62 13.24 2.93 -3.92
C MET A 62 13.99 2.29 -2.74
N GLN A 63 13.95 0.98 -2.60
CA GLN A 63 14.48 0.29 -1.44
C GLN A 63 16.02 0.26 -1.39
N ASN A 64 16.69 0.37 -2.55
CA ASN A 64 18.14 0.53 -2.63
C ASN A 64 18.63 1.88 -2.07
N ASN A 65 17.73 2.85 -1.89
CA ASN A 65 18.03 4.15 -1.26
C ASN A 65 17.48 4.23 0.19
N SER A 66 17.35 3.11 0.87
CA SER A 66 16.93 3.00 2.28
C SER A 66 15.52 3.52 2.57
N VAL A 67 14.69 3.73 1.56
CA VAL A 67 13.27 4.10 1.70
C VAL A 67 12.40 2.88 1.45
N SER A 68 11.52 2.54 2.38
CA SER A 68 10.55 1.48 2.23
C SER A 68 9.55 1.82 1.12
N ALA A 69 9.40 0.92 0.15
CA ALA A 69 8.34 0.99 -0.86
C ALA A 69 7.06 0.36 -0.31
N VAL A 70 5.91 0.91 -0.73
CA VAL A 70 4.58 0.37 -0.41
C VAL A 70 3.77 0.30 -1.69
N VAL A 71 3.54 -0.91 -2.19
CA VAL A 71 2.72 -1.13 -3.39
C VAL A 71 1.23 -0.98 -3.08
N LYS A 72 0.46 -0.36 -3.99
CA LYS A 72 -0.94 0.02 -3.74
C LYS A 72 -1.78 0.01 -5.02
N HIS A 73 -3.09 -0.16 -4.93
CA HIS A 73 -3.98 -0.38 -3.78
C HIS A 73 -4.55 -1.80 -3.83
N PHE A 74 -4.16 -2.64 -2.91
CA PHE A 74 -4.51 -4.07 -2.88
C PHE A 74 -6.00 -4.30 -2.59
N PRO A 75 -6.71 -5.19 -3.31
CA PRO A 75 -6.23 -6.18 -4.30
C PRO A 75 -6.26 -5.71 -5.75
N GLY A 76 -6.31 -4.43 -6.05
CA GLY A 76 -6.34 -3.82 -7.38
C GLY A 76 -7.54 -2.90 -7.56
N HIS A 77 -7.28 -1.61 -7.76
CA HIS A 77 -8.29 -0.55 -7.88
C HIS A 77 -8.47 -0.09 -9.35
N GLY A 78 -7.73 -0.69 -10.31
CA GLY A 78 -7.64 -0.18 -11.67
C GLY A 78 -8.89 -0.38 -12.53
N ASP A 79 -9.77 -1.32 -12.18
CA ASP A 79 -11.02 -1.62 -12.91
C ASP A 79 -12.28 -0.99 -12.28
N THR A 80 -12.13 -0.13 -11.29
CA THR A 80 -13.28 0.51 -10.66
C THR A 80 -13.82 1.65 -11.53
N SER A 81 -15.14 1.84 -11.51
CA SER A 81 -15.85 2.92 -12.21
C SER A 81 -16.30 4.05 -11.28
N THR A 82 -16.17 3.88 -9.97
CA THR A 82 -16.61 4.81 -8.93
C THR A 82 -15.43 5.24 -8.07
N ASP A 83 -15.38 6.53 -7.75
CA ASP A 83 -14.38 7.08 -6.85
C ASP A 83 -14.69 6.69 -5.39
N SER A 84 -13.77 5.97 -4.76
CA SER A 84 -13.86 5.55 -3.35
C SER A 84 -13.86 6.70 -2.33
N HIS A 85 -13.49 7.93 -2.74
CA HIS A 85 -13.64 9.12 -1.91
C HIS A 85 -15.12 9.51 -1.71
N TYR A 86 -16.00 9.19 -2.66
CA TYR A 86 -17.41 9.53 -2.62
C TYR A 86 -18.34 8.36 -2.27
N GLY A 87 -17.85 7.11 -2.30
CA GLY A 87 -18.61 5.91 -2.00
C GLY A 87 -17.78 4.65 -2.11
N ALA A 88 -18.35 3.50 -1.77
CA ALA A 88 -17.66 2.22 -1.92
C ALA A 88 -17.57 1.85 -3.41
N ALA A 89 -16.39 1.97 -3.98
CA ALA A 89 -16.07 1.39 -5.28
C ALA A 89 -16.16 -0.15 -5.20
N SER A 90 -16.52 -0.82 -6.27
CA SER A 90 -16.64 -2.29 -6.31
C SER A 90 -15.97 -2.87 -7.54
N VAL A 91 -15.37 -4.04 -7.37
CA VAL A 91 -14.88 -4.90 -8.46
C VAL A 91 -15.50 -6.28 -8.33
N SER A 92 -16.25 -6.72 -9.35
CA SER A 92 -16.89 -8.05 -9.39
C SER A 92 -15.94 -9.07 -10.04
N HIS A 93 -14.74 -9.20 -9.47
CA HIS A 93 -13.74 -10.15 -9.94
C HIS A 93 -13.76 -11.42 -9.10
N THR A 94 -13.83 -12.56 -9.77
CA THR A 94 -13.60 -13.85 -9.11
C THR A 94 -12.15 -13.94 -8.63
N LYS A 95 -11.88 -14.87 -7.73
CA LYS A 95 -10.54 -15.10 -7.23
C LYS A 95 -9.56 -15.45 -8.37
N GLU A 96 -9.99 -16.27 -9.32
CA GLU A 96 -9.19 -16.65 -10.50
C GLU A 96 -8.81 -15.42 -11.32
N ARG A 97 -9.76 -14.48 -11.52
CA ARG A 97 -9.49 -13.23 -12.22
C ARG A 97 -8.48 -12.38 -11.45
N LEU A 98 -8.63 -12.23 -10.15
CA LEU A 98 -7.68 -11.48 -9.33
C LEU A 98 -6.25 -12.05 -9.51
N PHE A 99 -6.08 -13.36 -9.41
CA PHE A 99 -4.76 -14.01 -9.53
C PHE A 99 -4.19 -13.97 -10.95
N SER A 100 -5.03 -13.97 -11.98
CA SER A 100 -4.56 -13.94 -13.37
C SER A 100 -4.28 -12.54 -13.90
N THR A 101 -4.68 -11.51 -13.20
CA THR A 101 -4.56 -10.12 -13.69
C THR A 101 -4.17 -9.16 -12.56
N GLU A 102 -5.11 -8.77 -11.70
CA GLU A 102 -4.97 -7.65 -10.76
C GLU A 102 -3.83 -7.85 -9.76
N LEU A 103 -3.58 -9.09 -9.32
CA LEU A 103 -2.55 -9.39 -8.33
C LEU A 103 -1.14 -9.57 -8.92
N LEU A 104 -0.97 -9.66 -10.23
CA LEU A 104 0.34 -9.90 -10.84
C LEU A 104 1.38 -8.83 -10.47
N PRO A 105 1.06 -7.50 -10.48
CA PRO A 105 2.03 -6.49 -10.04
C PRO A 105 2.35 -6.56 -8.55
N PHE A 106 1.38 -6.93 -7.71
CA PHE A 106 1.63 -7.14 -6.28
C PHE A 106 2.54 -8.34 -6.04
N ILE A 107 2.31 -9.45 -6.75
CA ILE A 107 3.17 -10.63 -6.71
C ILE A 107 4.60 -10.27 -7.15
N ALA A 108 4.76 -9.45 -8.19
CA ALA A 108 6.06 -8.97 -8.63
C ALA A 108 6.75 -8.13 -7.56
N GLY A 109 6.03 -7.19 -6.93
CA GLY A 109 6.54 -6.39 -5.81
C GLY A 109 6.94 -7.23 -4.59
N ILE A 110 6.14 -8.26 -4.25
CA ILE A 110 6.43 -9.20 -3.14
C ILE A 110 7.70 -9.99 -3.43
N LYS A 111 7.90 -10.47 -4.67
CA LYS A 111 9.11 -11.18 -5.08
C LYS A 111 10.37 -10.31 -4.99
N GLU A 112 10.25 -9.00 -5.21
CA GLU A 112 11.34 -8.02 -5.02
C GLU A 112 11.53 -7.63 -3.54
N GLY A 113 10.78 -8.23 -2.62
CA GLY A 113 10.93 -7.98 -1.19
C GLY A 113 10.41 -6.63 -0.74
N VAL A 114 9.27 -6.16 -1.32
CA VAL A 114 8.61 -4.91 -0.93
C VAL A 114 8.28 -4.89 0.56
N ASP A 115 8.53 -3.76 1.23
CA ASP A 115 8.34 -3.63 2.67
C ASP A 115 6.88 -3.48 3.09
N GLY A 116 6.04 -2.92 2.22
CA GLY A 116 4.63 -2.70 2.53
C GLY A 116 3.69 -2.92 1.36
N VAL A 117 2.44 -3.25 1.70
CA VAL A 117 1.29 -3.29 0.79
C VAL A 117 0.20 -2.43 1.41
N MET A 118 -0.31 -1.44 0.66
CA MET A 118 -1.45 -0.64 1.07
C MET A 118 -2.74 -1.20 0.50
N THR A 119 -3.76 -1.27 1.34
CA THR A 119 -5.07 -1.81 0.97
C THR A 119 -5.91 -0.79 0.20
N ALA A 120 -6.98 -1.26 -0.46
CA ALA A 120 -8.00 -0.43 -1.09
C ALA A 120 -9.33 -0.49 -0.34
N HIS A 121 -10.07 0.63 -0.32
CA HIS A 121 -11.44 0.66 0.22
C HIS A 121 -12.46 0.27 -0.86
N ILE A 122 -12.27 -0.88 -1.49
CA ILE A 122 -13.15 -1.41 -2.54
C ILE A 122 -13.90 -2.65 -2.07
N LEU A 123 -15.14 -2.81 -2.53
CA LEU A 123 -15.92 -4.02 -2.31
C LEU A 123 -15.51 -5.10 -3.30
N THR A 124 -15.42 -6.32 -2.81
CA THR A 124 -15.08 -7.52 -3.60
C THR A 124 -16.15 -8.59 -3.39
N PRO A 125 -17.35 -8.42 -3.98
CA PRO A 125 -18.52 -9.26 -3.69
C PRO A 125 -18.33 -10.73 -4.08
N GLU A 126 -17.50 -11.02 -5.10
CA GLU A 126 -17.22 -12.38 -5.54
C GLU A 126 -16.22 -13.14 -4.65
N ILE A 127 -15.55 -12.44 -3.73
CA ILE A 127 -14.71 -13.09 -2.72
C ILE A 127 -15.59 -13.42 -1.51
N PRO A 128 -15.58 -14.67 -1.02
CA PRO A 128 -16.35 -15.09 0.15
C PRO A 128 -16.17 -14.15 1.36
N GLY A 129 -17.07 -14.24 2.31
CA GLY A 129 -17.05 -13.44 3.54
C GLY A 129 -18.03 -12.27 3.55
N GLU A 130 -17.88 -11.39 4.53
CA GLU A 130 -18.74 -10.21 4.69
C GLU A 130 -18.53 -9.24 3.53
N ASN A 131 -19.60 -8.61 3.05
CA ASN A 131 -19.49 -7.60 1.98
C ASN A 131 -19.08 -6.24 2.54
N VAL A 132 -17.81 -6.16 2.94
CA VAL A 132 -17.16 -4.97 3.47
C VAL A 132 -15.98 -4.58 2.56
N PRO A 133 -15.47 -3.35 2.67
CA PRO A 133 -14.25 -2.96 1.94
C PRO A 133 -13.08 -3.92 2.17
N ALA A 134 -12.27 -4.16 1.14
CA ALA A 134 -11.12 -5.07 1.19
C ALA A 134 -10.19 -4.78 2.37
N THR A 135 -10.04 -3.50 2.76
CA THR A 135 -9.31 -3.07 3.97
C THR A 135 -9.83 -3.71 5.26
N LEU A 136 -11.13 -4.05 5.32
CA LEU A 136 -11.80 -4.60 6.51
C LEU A 136 -12.13 -6.09 6.36
N LYS A 137 -11.67 -6.73 5.28
CA LYS A 137 -12.07 -8.10 4.89
C LYS A 137 -10.94 -9.10 5.17
N PRO A 138 -11.10 -10.00 6.17
CA PRO A 138 -10.07 -11.00 6.53
C PRO A 138 -9.69 -11.92 5.37
N GLU A 139 -10.64 -12.28 4.50
CA GLU A 139 -10.41 -13.16 3.36
C GLU A 139 -9.44 -12.52 2.35
N ILE A 140 -9.42 -11.20 2.26
CA ILE A 140 -8.50 -10.44 1.39
C ILE A 140 -7.13 -10.30 2.07
N LEU A 141 -7.06 -9.73 3.29
CA LEU A 141 -5.77 -9.38 3.91
C LEU A 141 -5.07 -10.60 4.50
N THR A 142 -5.77 -11.36 5.31
CA THR A 142 -5.21 -12.57 5.92
C THR A 142 -5.25 -13.75 4.94
N GLY A 143 -6.37 -13.94 4.24
CA GLY A 143 -6.55 -15.06 3.32
C GLY A 143 -5.62 -14.95 2.11
N ILE A 144 -5.86 -13.98 1.25
CA ILE A 144 -5.11 -13.87 -0.01
C ILE A 144 -3.71 -13.31 0.25
N LEU A 145 -3.59 -12.12 0.84
CA LEU A 145 -2.28 -11.45 0.91
C LEU A 145 -1.29 -12.18 1.84
N ARG A 146 -1.68 -12.52 3.07
CA ARG A 146 -0.77 -13.18 4.00
C ARG A 146 -0.52 -14.64 3.66
N LYS A 147 -1.63 -15.44 3.52
CA LYS A 147 -1.49 -16.89 3.42
C LYS A 147 -1.19 -17.38 2.01
N GLU A 148 -1.91 -16.88 1.00
CA GLU A 148 -1.75 -17.41 -0.37
C GLU A 148 -0.59 -16.77 -1.11
N LEU A 149 -0.39 -15.44 -0.98
CA LEU A 149 0.76 -14.75 -1.57
C LEU A 149 2.02 -14.79 -0.68
N GLY A 150 1.90 -15.24 0.57
CA GLY A 150 3.03 -15.36 1.50
C GLY A 150 3.67 -14.02 1.88
N PHE A 151 2.91 -12.93 1.89
CA PHE A 151 3.46 -11.61 2.20
C PHE A 151 3.78 -11.45 3.68
N GLU A 152 5.05 -11.18 4.00
CA GLU A 152 5.54 -11.03 5.38
C GLU A 152 5.80 -9.59 5.81
N GLY A 153 5.70 -8.62 4.88
CA GLY A 153 5.88 -7.20 5.15
C GLY A 153 4.69 -6.54 5.83
N LEU A 154 4.64 -5.21 5.84
CA LEU A 154 3.58 -4.42 6.48
C LEU A 154 2.32 -4.35 5.61
N ILE A 155 1.17 -4.66 6.19
CA ILE A 155 -0.14 -4.34 5.60
C ILE A 155 -0.59 -3.01 6.20
N ILE A 156 -0.73 -2.00 5.35
CA ILE A 156 -1.09 -0.63 5.72
C ILE A 156 -2.47 -0.33 5.13
N THR A 157 -3.38 0.21 5.90
CA THR A 157 -4.66 0.64 5.32
C THR A 157 -4.46 1.84 4.41
N ASP A 158 -5.31 2.04 3.40
CA ASP A 158 -5.51 3.38 2.87
C ASP A 158 -6.13 4.26 3.95
N ALA A 159 -6.25 5.56 3.70
CA ALA A 159 -6.68 6.53 4.70
C ALA A 159 -8.10 6.23 5.21
N LEU A 160 -8.23 5.88 6.50
CA LEU A 160 -9.50 5.48 7.10
C LEU A 160 -10.49 6.64 7.26
N ASN A 161 -10.07 7.89 7.03
CA ASN A 161 -10.96 9.05 6.97
C ASN A 161 -11.64 9.24 5.62
N MET A 162 -11.40 8.36 4.63
CA MET A 162 -12.06 8.41 3.33
C MET A 162 -13.55 8.03 3.42
N GLY A 163 -14.38 8.62 2.57
CA GLY A 163 -15.83 8.45 2.58
C GLY A 163 -16.31 7.00 2.41
N ALA A 164 -15.53 6.14 1.76
CA ALA A 164 -15.84 4.72 1.65
C ALA A 164 -15.86 3.99 3.02
N ILE A 165 -15.18 4.55 4.02
CA ILE A 165 -15.16 4.04 5.40
C ILE A 165 -16.09 4.87 6.29
N THR A 166 -15.89 6.19 6.36
CA THR A 166 -16.54 7.05 7.35
C THR A 166 -18.06 7.16 7.23
N ARG A 167 -18.62 6.80 6.08
CA ARG A 167 -20.09 6.76 5.88
C ARG A 167 -20.75 5.53 6.50
N HIS A 168 -19.97 4.49 6.81
CA HIS A 168 -20.50 3.18 7.21
C HIS A 168 -19.96 2.69 8.54
N TYR A 169 -18.81 3.25 9.00
CA TYR A 169 -18.11 2.80 10.20
C TYR A 169 -17.71 3.99 11.07
N THR A 170 -17.80 3.82 12.38
CA THR A 170 -17.14 4.74 13.31
C THR A 170 -15.61 4.54 13.26
N ALA A 171 -14.85 5.45 13.85
CA ALA A 171 -13.39 5.33 13.90
C ALA A 171 -12.96 4.09 14.68
N GLU A 172 -13.67 3.76 15.79
CA GLU A 172 -13.48 2.55 16.59
C GLU A 172 -13.72 1.29 15.77
N ASP A 173 -14.87 1.19 15.11
CA ASP A 173 -15.26 0.00 14.35
C ASP A 173 -14.31 -0.25 13.18
N ALA A 174 -13.97 0.81 12.42
CA ALA A 174 -13.02 0.72 11.31
C ALA A 174 -11.65 0.23 11.78
N ALA A 175 -11.14 0.78 12.88
CA ALA A 175 -9.85 0.41 13.43
C ALA A 175 -9.82 -1.07 13.89
N VAL A 176 -10.82 -1.49 14.64
CA VAL A 176 -10.93 -2.87 15.14
C VAL A 176 -11.07 -3.85 13.97
N LYS A 177 -11.98 -3.59 13.01
CA LYS A 177 -12.18 -4.45 11.84
C LYS A 177 -10.91 -4.55 10.99
N ALA A 178 -10.17 -3.45 10.77
CA ALA A 178 -8.94 -3.46 10.00
C ALA A 178 -7.84 -4.33 10.65
N ILE A 179 -7.67 -4.25 11.99
CA ILE A 179 -6.73 -5.11 12.72
C ILE A 179 -7.15 -6.58 12.62
N LEU A 180 -8.43 -6.88 12.81
CA LEU A 180 -8.97 -8.24 12.69
C LEU A 180 -8.83 -8.79 11.27
N ALA A 181 -8.93 -7.93 10.25
CA ALA A 181 -8.70 -8.32 8.87
C ALA A 181 -7.23 -8.65 8.58
N GLY A 182 -6.28 -8.11 9.35
CA GLY A 182 -4.85 -8.40 9.20
C GLY A 182 -3.96 -7.18 8.96
N ALA A 183 -4.49 -5.95 9.03
CA ALA A 183 -3.69 -4.72 8.90
C ALA A 183 -2.74 -4.54 10.09
N ASP A 184 -1.54 -4.04 9.81
CA ASP A 184 -0.51 -3.76 10.82
C ASP A 184 -0.44 -2.28 11.16
N ILE A 185 -0.72 -1.41 10.20
CA ILE A 185 -0.72 0.05 10.35
C ILE A 185 -2.05 0.62 9.85
N LEU A 186 -2.67 1.43 10.69
CA LEU A 186 -3.93 2.13 10.40
C LEU A 186 -3.60 3.57 10.01
N LEU A 187 -3.83 3.92 8.74
CA LEU A 187 -3.51 5.25 8.23
C LEU A 187 -4.67 6.21 8.43
N MET A 188 -4.40 7.38 9.03
CA MET A 188 -5.32 8.51 9.12
C MET A 188 -6.76 8.12 9.56
N PRO A 189 -6.96 7.51 10.73
CA PRO A 189 -8.32 7.32 11.25
C PRO A 189 -9.02 8.67 11.39
N GLN A 190 -10.34 8.71 11.22
CA GLN A 190 -11.11 9.95 11.32
C GLN A 190 -10.99 10.62 12.70
N ASP A 191 -10.86 9.79 13.73
CA ASP A 191 -10.60 10.19 15.12
C ASP A 191 -9.58 9.21 15.71
N LEU A 192 -8.39 9.72 16.02
CA LEU A 192 -7.28 8.89 16.49
C LEU A 192 -7.55 8.35 17.91
N ASP A 193 -8.11 9.18 18.79
CA ASP A 193 -8.35 8.80 20.18
C ASP A 193 -9.48 7.77 20.27
N ALA A 194 -10.52 7.95 19.48
CA ALA A 194 -11.61 6.98 19.34
C ALA A 194 -11.09 5.64 18.77
N ALA A 195 -10.31 5.66 17.69
CA ALA A 195 -9.72 4.46 17.09
C ALA A 195 -8.85 3.70 18.12
N PHE A 196 -7.96 4.41 18.83
CA PHE A 196 -7.13 3.82 19.88
C PHE A 196 -7.95 3.22 21.02
N SER A 197 -8.98 3.95 21.48
CA SER A 197 -9.88 3.49 22.54
C SER A 197 -10.66 2.25 22.14
N GLY A 198 -11.11 2.18 20.87
CA GLY A 198 -11.79 1.02 20.31
C GLY A 198 -10.88 -0.22 20.29
N ILE A 199 -9.63 -0.08 19.83
CA ILE A 199 -8.64 -1.17 19.84
C ILE A 199 -8.36 -1.65 21.26
N LYS A 200 -8.12 -0.71 22.20
CA LYS A 200 -7.89 -1.05 23.61
C LYS A 200 -9.07 -1.78 24.24
N LYS A 201 -10.30 -1.34 23.94
CA LYS A 201 -11.51 -2.02 24.38
C LYS A 201 -11.60 -3.41 23.80
N ALA A 202 -11.40 -3.58 22.48
CA ALA A 202 -11.45 -4.88 21.81
C ALA A 202 -10.40 -5.86 22.35
N TYR A 203 -9.21 -5.37 22.73
CA TYR A 203 -8.21 -6.17 23.43
C TYR A 203 -8.70 -6.60 24.84
N ASN A 204 -9.22 -5.69 25.65
CA ASN A 204 -9.71 -5.99 26.99
C ASN A 204 -10.91 -6.96 26.98
N ASP A 205 -11.76 -6.89 25.95
CA ASP A 205 -12.89 -7.78 25.74
C ASP A 205 -12.48 -9.15 25.14
N GLY A 206 -11.19 -9.36 24.83
CA GLY A 206 -10.65 -10.60 24.25
C GLY A 206 -10.97 -10.78 22.77
N LEU A 207 -11.44 -9.75 22.06
CA LEU A 207 -11.72 -9.78 20.63
C LEU A 207 -10.44 -9.72 19.79
N ILE A 208 -9.46 -8.92 20.23
CA ILE A 208 -8.11 -8.85 19.66
C ILE A 208 -7.16 -9.48 20.68
N SER A 209 -6.42 -10.52 20.29
CA SER A 209 -5.45 -11.16 21.17
C SER A 209 -4.13 -10.37 21.24
N ILE A 210 -3.34 -10.59 22.30
CA ILE A 210 -2.02 -9.98 22.43
C ILE A 210 -1.08 -10.45 21.32
N GLU A 211 -1.17 -11.72 20.93
CA GLU A 211 -0.37 -12.30 19.86
C GLU A 211 -0.62 -11.57 18.54
N ARG A 212 -1.89 -11.20 18.25
CA ARG A 212 -2.22 -10.43 17.04
C ARG A 212 -1.58 -9.03 17.05
N ILE A 213 -1.51 -8.39 18.22
CA ILE A 213 -0.84 -7.10 18.40
C ILE A 213 0.67 -7.29 18.23
N ASP A 214 1.25 -8.27 18.90
CA ASP A 214 2.69 -8.57 18.88
C ASP A 214 3.17 -8.88 17.46
N GLU A 215 2.41 -9.62 16.66
CA GLU A 215 2.71 -9.86 15.25
C GLU A 215 2.87 -8.56 14.44
N SER A 216 1.99 -7.58 14.65
CA SER A 216 2.09 -6.29 13.96
C SER A 216 3.28 -5.48 14.46
N VAL A 217 3.52 -5.45 15.77
CA VAL A 217 4.66 -4.77 16.38
C VAL A 217 5.97 -5.37 15.87
N GLU A 218 6.07 -6.70 15.82
CA GLU A 218 7.27 -7.38 15.29
C GLU A 218 7.54 -6.99 13.85
N ARG A 219 6.51 -7.00 12.97
CA ARG A 219 6.68 -6.58 11.57
C ARG A 219 7.14 -5.13 11.45
N ILE A 220 6.56 -4.23 12.24
CA ILE A 220 6.94 -2.81 12.27
C ILE A 220 8.40 -2.65 12.71
N LEU A 221 8.80 -3.32 13.79
CA LEU A 221 10.17 -3.25 14.31
C LEU A 221 11.17 -3.88 13.34
N ARG A 222 10.82 -4.99 12.68
CA ARG A 222 11.64 -5.64 11.66
C ARG A 222 11.93 -4.70 10.48
N ILE A 223 10.93 -3.97 9.98
CA ILE A 223 11.13 -3.00 8.89
C ILE A 223 11.95 -1.81 9.38
N LYS A 224 11.71 -1.30 10.58
CA LYS A 224 12.54 -0.23 11.17
C LYS A 224 13.98 -0.66 11.30
N PHE A 225 14.25 -1.89 11.75
CA PHE A 225 15.60 -2.45 11.86
C PHE A 225 16.25 -2.62 10.46
N LYS A 226 15.51 -3.19 9.50
CA LYS A 226 15.95 -3.36 8.10
C LYS A 226 16.38 -2.03 7.48
N ARG A 227 15.71 -0.93 7.82
CA ARG A 227 16.00 0.43 7.34
C ARG A 227 16.98 1.21 8.20
N GLY A 228 17.57 0.59 9.21
CA GLY A 228 18.59 1.19 10.07
C GLY A 228 18.09 2.27 11.02
N LEU A 229 16.76 2.36 11.28
CA LEU A 229 16.13 3.47 12.03
C LEU A 229 16.46 3.47 13.52
N PHE A 230 17.20 2.48 14.02
CA PHE A 230 17.70 2.42 15.40
C PHE A 230 19.16 2.91 15.54
N ASN A 231 19.77 3.29 14.43
CA ASN A 231 21.15 3.81 14.39
C ASN A 231 21.12 5.30 13.98
N ASP A 232 22.22 5.98 14.26
CA ASP A 232 22.45 7.30 13.65
C ASP A 232 22.56 7.13 12.13
N ILE A 233 21.65 7.76 11.39
CA ILE A 233 21.63 7.70 9.93
C ILE A 233 22.35 8.93 9.41
N ASP A 234 23.49 8.70 8.76
CA ASP A 234 24.16 9.74 7.95
C ASP A 234 23.31 10.00 6.70
N ARG A 235 22.75 11.20 6.60
CA ARG A 235 21.90 11.62 5.47
C ARG A 235 22.65 12.56 4.56
N GLU A 236 22.41 12.42 3.27
CA GLU A 236 22.89 13.42 2.31
C GLU A 236 22.28 14.79 2.63
N ASP A 237 23.05 15.84 2.38
CA ASP A 237 22.62 17.22 2.55
C ASP A 237 21.44 17.51 1.57
N PRO A 238 20.23 17.86 2.06
CA PRO A 238 19.09 18.12 1.21
C PRO A 238 19.33 19.19 0.15
N GLU A 239 20.13 20.23 0.46
CA GLU A 239 20.42 21.30 -0.49
C GLU A 239 21.21 20.81 -1.72
N LYS A 240 21.94 19.70 -1.58
CA LYS A 240 22.72 19.09 -2.66
C LYS A 240 21.93 18.07 -3.47
N VAL A 241 20.88 17.49 -2.89
CA VAL A 241 20.14 16.35 -3.47
C VAL A 241 18.84 16.80 -4.12
N LEU A 242 18.09 17.68 -3.46
CA LEU A 242 16.78 18.11 -3.95
C LEU A 242 16.89 18.82 -5.30
N GLY A 243 16.28 18.24 -6.32
CA GLY A 243 16.27 18.77 -7.68
C GLY A 243 17.69 19.00 -8.21
N CYS A 244 18.66 18.15 -7.90
CA CYS A 244 20.01 18.24 -8.46
C CYS A 244 19.99 18.08 -9.99
N SER A 245 21.10 18.41 -10.66
CA SER A 245 21.17 18.38 -12.14
C SER A 245 20.79 17.01 -12.70
N GLU A 246 21.28 15.93 -12.09
CA GLU A 246 20.98 14.54 -12.48
C GLU A 246 19.48 14.24 -12.45
N HIS A 247 18.79 14.65 -11.39
CA HIS A 247 17.35 14.43 -11.24
C HIS A 247 16.52 15.26 -12.23
N ARG A 248 16.96 16.51 -12.49
CA ARG A 248 16.32 17.37 -13.51
C ARG A 248 16.52 16.84 -14.93
N GLU A 249 17.72 16.41 -15.27
CA GLU A 249 18.02 15.79 -16.57
C GLU A 249 17.19 14.51 -16.79
N LEU A 250 17.03 13.69 -15.73
CA LEU A 250 16.15 12.53 -15.78
C LEU A 250 14.70 12.93 -16.06
N ALA A 251 14.15 13.92 -15.34
CA ALA A 251 12.80 14.42 -15.55
C ALA A 251 12.60 14.96 -16.97
N ASP A 252 13.56 15.76 -17.47
CA ASP A 252 13.54 16.30 -18.83
C ASP A 252 13.58 15.21 -19.91
N SER A 253 14.31 14.13 -19.67
CA SER A 253 14.41 13.00 -20.59
C SER A 253 13.09 12.22 -20.75
N ILE A 254 12.23 12.29 -19.73
CA ILE A 254 10.92 11.62 -19.72
C ILE A 254 9.85 12.54 -20.33
N SER A 255 9.88 13.83 -20.02
CA SER A 255 8.89 14.82 -20.48
C SER A 255 8.93 15.08 -21.99
N LYS A 256 10.00 14.69 -22.67
CA LYS A 256 10.20 14.88 -24.13
C LYS A 256 9.75 13.67 -24.96
N LYS A 257 9.23 12.62 -24.36
CA LYS A 257 8.71 11.43 -25.02
C LYS A 257 7.19 11.43 -25.03
#